data_bca20e0d8713be5ab6b803359ef9e21a
#
_entry.id   bca20e0d8713be5ab6b803359ef9e21a
#
_cell.length_a   1.000
_cell.length_b   1.000
_cell.length_c   1.000
_cell.angle_alpha   90.00
_cell.angle_beta   90.00
_cell.angle_gamma   90.00
#
_symmetry.space_group_name_H-M   'P 1'
#
loop_
_entity.id
_entity.type
_entity.pdbx_description
1 polymer ?
#
loop_
_entity_poly.entity_id
_entity_poly.type
_entity_poly.pdbx_seq_one_letter_code
_entity_poly.pdbx_strand_id
1 'polypeptide(L)'
;VCEEGLGDLRGTKHVFGVDGSARHPFDGFISIDDKNTSGIIYQAVGSERYLVTFHGTGGHSYTDFGIPSPIHAMGRAIAKISDFQVPSAPKTTFTVGVVNGGSSVNVIAEESSMLVDMRSLDANALAELSAKFHKAVEEAVEEENARWGLGINDSDCITVTFEQKGKRPAGTQEKQCQIVQAANVANQVIGMETLYIGAASTDANIPISLGIPAITVGWGGKGGGEHTIHEWYEHTETWKGPQRDLLLLLALSGFEGIRKYQLPHITDFNVDFSKE
;
A
#
# COMPACT_ATOMS: atom_id res chain seq x y z
N VAL A 1 -9.31 -15.09 -1.59
CA VAL A 1 -9.75 -13.77 -1.13
C VAL A 1 -9.99 -12.89 -2.36
N CYS A 2 -10.97 -12.03 -2.34
CA CYS A 2 -11.30 -11.16 -3.48
C CYS A 2 -10.87 -9.71 -3.25
N GLU A 3 -10.74 -8.96 -4.35
CA GLU A 3 -10.50 -7.51 -4.35
C GLU A 3 -9.22 -7.07 -3.65
N GLU A 4 -8.14 -7.76 -3.97
CA GLU A 4 -6.79 -7.36 -3.53
C GLU A 4 -6.42 -5.98 -4.11
N GLY A 5 -6.42 -5.84 -5.43
CA GLY A 5 -6.01 -4.62 -6.12
C GLY A 5 -7.02 -3.49 -6.03
N LEU A 6 -8.17 -3.64 -6.69
CA LEU A 6 -9.20 -2.60 -6.83
C LEU A 6 -9.94 -2.31 -5.54
N GLY A 7 -10.13 -3.30 -4.67
CA GLY A 7 -10.79 -3.16 -3.38
C GLY A 7 -9.86 -2.86 -2.21
N ASP A 8 -8.60 -2.61 -2.45
CA ASP A 8 -7.59 -2.28 -1.44
C ASP A 8 -7.56 -3.31 -0.29
N LEU A 9 -7.40 -4.60 -0.63
CA LEU A 9 -7.40 -5.75 0.29
C LEU A 9 -8.75 -5.99 0.99
N ARG A 10 -9.88 -5.56 0.40
CA ARG A 10 -11.20 -5.62 1.05
C ARG A 10 -11.55 -7.02 1.54
N GLY A 11 -11.32 -8.04 0.73
CA GLY A 11 -11.61 -9.43 1.10
C GLY A 11 -10.78 -9.90 2.29
N THR A 12 -9.49 -9.60 2.30
CA THR A 12 -8.60 -9.98 3.41
C THR A 12 -8.90 -9.17 4.66
N LYS A 13 -9.19 -7.87 4.56
CA LYS A 13 -9.68 -7.04 5.68
C LYS A 13 -10.91 -7.65 6.31
N HIS A 14 -11.87 -8.14 5.49
CA HIS A 14 -13.08 -8.81 5.96
C HIS A 14 -12.78 -10.11 6.70
N VAL A 15 -11.99 -10.99 6.11
CA VAL A 15 -11.62 -12.30 6.70
C VAL A 15 -10.92 -12.15 8.04
N PHE A 16 -10.07 -11.14 8.20
CA PHE A 16 -9.33 -10.88 9.44
C PHE A 16 -10.05 -9.89 10.38
N GLY A 17 -11.26 -9.45 10.06
CA GLY A 17 -12.08 -8.60 10.92
C GLY A 17 -11.59 -7.16 11.05
N VAL A 18 -10.71 -6.68 10.16
CA VAL A 18 -10.18 -5.30 10.18
C VAL A 18 -11.25 -4.27 9.81
N ASP A 19 -12.26 -4.68 9.06
CA ASP A 19 -13.40 -3.86 8.67
C ASP A 19 -14.56 -3.90 9.68
N GLY A 20 -14.35 -4.45 10.88
CA GLY A 20 -15.37 -4.65 11.92
C GLY A 20 -16.21 -5.92 11.76
N SER A 21 -15.91 -6.76 10.78
CA SER A 21 -16.55 -8.08 10.63
C SER A 21 -16.09 -9.07 11.70
N ALA A 22 -16.79 -10.22 11.80
CA ALA A 22 -16.37 -11.29 12.70
C ALA A 22 -15.03 -11.87 12.25
N ARG A 23 -14.05 -11.85 13.15
CA ARG A 23 -12.72 -12.39 12.90
C ARG A 23 -12.72 -13.91 12.95
N HIS A 24 -12.06 -14.53 11.96
CA HIS A 24 -11.78 -15.96 11.99
C HIS A 24 -10.39 -16.23 12.63
N PRO A 25 -10.26 -17.25 13.49
CA PRO A 25 -8.97 -17.64 14.05
C PRO A 25 -8.12 -18.34 12.98
N PHE A 26 -7.01 -17.75 12.60
CA PHE A 26 -6.02 -18.34 11.70
C PHE A 26 -4.65 -18.35 12.36
N ASP A 27 -3.97 -19.48 12.31
CA ASP A 27 -2.60 -19.64 12.83
C ASP A 27 -1.54 -19.20 11.80
N GLY A 28 -1.95 -19.03 10.55
CA GLY A 28 -1.09 -18.56 9.45
C GLY A 28 -1.87 -18.29 8.17
N PHE A 29 -1.24 -17.61 7.22
CA PHE A 29 -1.84 -17.27 5.94
C PHE A 29 -0.84 -17.43 4.80
N ILE A 30 -1.29 -18.03 3.70
CA ILE A 30 -0.50 -18.18 2.48
C ILE A 30 -1.27 -17.54 1.34
N SER A 31 -0.72 -16.48 0.76
CA SER A 31 -1.17 -15.91 -0.50
C SER A 31 -0.42 -16.56 -1.66
N ILE A 32 -1.12 -16.84 -2.75
CA ILE A 32 -0.52 -17.35 -3.99
C ILE A 32 -0.65 -16.24 -5.02
N ASP A 33 0.35 -15.35 -5.05
CA ASP A 33 0.27 -14.09 -5.80
C ASP A 33 1.66 -13.53 -6.17
N ASP A 34 2.50 -14.39 -6.78
CA ASP A 34 3.77 -13.97 -7.36
C ASP A 34 4.11 -14.78 -8.62
N LYS A 35 4.69 -14.13 -9.61
CA LYS A 35 5.15 -14.75 -10.87
C LYS A 35 6.33 -15.71 -10.69
N ASN A 36 7.13 -15.49 -9.67
CA ASN A 36 8.32 -16.32 -9.41
C ASN A 36 7.90 -17.56 -8.63
N THR A 37 7.82 -18.70 -9.30
CA THR A 37 7.37 -19.97 -8.70
C THR A 37 8.07 -20.31 -7.38
N SER A 38 9.38 -20.08 -7.28
CA SER A 38 10.16 -20.31 -6.04
C SER A 38 10.23 -19.09 -5.12
N GLY A 39 9.50 -18.01 -5.46
CA GLY A 39 9.48 -16.76 -4.70
C GLY A 39 8.84 -16.93 -3.33
N ILE A 40 9.42 -16.25 -2.33
CA ILE A 40 8.84 -16.08 -1.00
C ILE A 40 8.91 -14.61 -0.62
N ILE A 41 7.74 -13.99 -0.48
CA ILE A 41 7.56 -12.65 0.05
C ILE A 41 7.08 -12.80 1.50
N TYR A 42 7.78 -12.18 2.44
CA TYR A 42 7.54 -12.35 3.87
C TYR A 42 7.48 -11.04 4.66
N GLN A 43 7.52 -9.90 3.97
CA GLN A 43 7.34 -8.57 4.56
C GLN A 43 6.29 -7.80 3.77
N ALA A 44 5.50 -6.99 4.47
CA ALA A 44 4.41 -6.22 3.93
C ALA A 44 4.81 -4.75 3.71
N VAL A 45 4.80 -4.29 2.45
CA VAL A 45 4.96 -2.88 2.15
C VAL A 45 3.62 -2.18 2.38
N GLY A 46 3.55 -1.34 3.42
CA GLY A 46 2.41 -0.48 3.64
C GLY A 46 2.35 0.66 2.64
N SER A 47 1.15 1.13 2.35
CA SER A 47 0.95 2.28 1.46
C SER A 47 -0.25 3.13 1.88
N GLU A 48 -0.12 4.44 1.68
CA GLU A 48 -1.23 5.39 1.72
C GLU A 48 -1.27 6.16 0.41
N ARG A 49 -2.48 6.26 -0.17
CA ARG A 49 -2.72 6.93 -1.45
C ARG A 49 -3.81 7.95 -1.28
N TYR A 50 -3.57 9.15 -1.77
CA TYR A 50 -4.53 10.25 -1.68
C TYR A 50 -4.74 10.92 -3.04
N LEU A 51 -6.01 11.22 -3.32
CA LEU A 51 -6.38 12.28 -4.24
C LEU A 51 -6.54 13.56 -3.42
N VAL A 52 -5.75 14.57 -3.73
CA VAL A 52 -5.84 15.90 -3.14
C VAL A 52 -6.44 16.83 -4.17
N THR A 53 -7.52 17.51 -3.82
CA THR A 53 -8.18 18.45 -4.71
C THR A 53 -8.20 19.84 -4.06
N PHE A 54 -7.68 20.82 -4.79
CA PHE A 54 -7.64 22.22 -4.42
C PHE A 54 -8.77 22.93 -5.15
N HIS A 55 -9.58 23.72 -4.43
CA HIS A 55 -10.72 24.43 -4.96
C HIS A 55 -10.55 25.95 -4.78
N GLY A 56 -10.98 26.72 -5.74
CA GLY A 56 -11.00 28.18 -5.71
C GLY A 56 -12.11 28.76 -6.56
N THR A 57 -12.24 30.07 -6.59
CA THR A 57 -13.33 30.76 -7.30
C THR A 57 -13.17 30.74 -8.82
N GLY A 58 -11.93 30.62 -9.31
CA GLY A 58 -11.65 30.75 -10.73
C GLY A 58 -11.84 32.17 -11.28
N GLY A 59 -11.43 32.40 -12.53
CA GLY A 59 -11.59 33.68 -13.17
C GLY A 59 -10.73 33.90 -14.41
N HIS A 60 -10.86 35.06 -15.04
CA HIS A 60 -10.05 35.45 -16.19
C HIS A 60 -8.69 35.96 -15.72
N SER A 61 -7.60 35.42 -16.26
CA SER A 61 -6.24 35.70 -15.79
C SER A 61 -5.82 37.16 -15.75
N TYR A 62 -6.47 38.04 -16.55
CA TYR A 62 -6.18 39.47 -16.59
C TYR A 62 -7.20 40.30 -15.80
N THR A 63 -8.52 40.09 -16.01
CA THR A 63 -9.55 40.91 -15.38
C THR A 63 -9.71 40.59 -13.90
N ASP A 64 -9.54 39.34 -13.52
CA ASP A 64 -9.70 38.84 -12.15
C ASP A 64 -8.36 38.56 -11.46
N PHE A 65 -7.27 39.18 -12.02
CA PHE A 65 -5.95 39.09 -11.41
C PHE A 65 -5.95 39.69 -10.00
N GLY A 66 -5.53 38.92 -9.04
CA GLY A 66 -5.52 39.31 -7.61
C GLY A 66 -6.23 38.31 -6.70
N ILE A 67 -6.72 37.17 -7.26
CA ILE A 67 -7.29 36.06 -6.52
C ILE A 67 -6.32 34.86 -6.48
N PRO A 68 -6.40 34.00 -5.47
CA PRO A 68 -5.56 32.82 -5.36
C PRO A 68 -5.88 31.78 -6.44
N SER A 69 -4.88 30.97 -6.83
CA SER A 69 -5.02 29.94 -7.85
C SER A 69 -4.82 28.55 -7.27
N PRO A 70 -5.79 27.62 -7.44
CA PRO A 70 -5.62 26.22 -7.08
C PRO A 70 -4.35 25.57 -7.67
N ILE A 71 -3.99 25.89 -8.91
CA ILE A 71 -2.77 25.39 -9.55
C ILE A 71 -1.53 25.92 -8.85
N HIS A 72 -1.51 27.17 -8.40
CA HIS A 72 -0.37 27.71 -7.66
C HIS A 72 -0.24 27.09 -6.29
N ALA A 73 -1.36 26.90 -5.57
CA ALA A 73 -1.37 26.17 -4.29
C ALA A 73 -0.86 24.74 -4.45
N MET A 74 -1.34 24.01 -5.46
CA MET A 74 -0.84 22.68 -5.80
C MET A 74 0.66 22.69 -6.14
N GLY A 75 1.13 23.66 -6.90
CA GLY A 75 2.56 23.81 -7.23
C GLY A 75 3.43 24.00 -5.99
N ARG A 76 2.98 24.83 -5.02
CA ARG A 76 3.66 24.98 -3.71
C ARG A 76 3.67 23.68 -2.92
N ALA A 77 2.54 22.95 -2.88
CA ALA A 77 2.44 21.67 -2.22
C ALA A 77 3.42 20.65 -2.83
N ILE A 78 3.47 20.53 -4.15
CA ILE A 78 4.39 19.62 -4.86
C ILE A 78 5.85 20.00 -4.56
N ALA A 79 6.21 21.28 -4.55
CA ALA A 79 7.56 21.71 -4.22
C ALA A 79 7.96 21.28 -2.79
N LYS A 80 7.08 21.52 -1.80
CA LYS A 80 7.32 21.07 -0.40
C LYS A 80 7.44 19.55 -0.30
N ILE A 81 6.56 18.79 -0.97
CA ILE A 81 6.60 17.33 -0.98
C ILE A 81 7.90 16.82 -1.62
N SER A 82 8.35 17.41 -2.71
CA SER A 82 9.57 16.99 -3.41
C SER A 82 10.84 17.11 -2.56
N ASP A 83 10.82 17.99 -1.56
CA ASP A 83 11.95 18.22 -0.64
C ASP A 83 11.94 17.29 0.60
N PHE A 84 10.97 16.38 0.72
CA PHE A 84 10.91 15.49 1.87
C PHE A 84 12.14 14.61 1.95
N GLN A 85 12.72 14.56 3.15
CA GLN A 85 13.75 13.61 3.50
C GLN A 85 13.10 12.41 4.19
N VAL A 86 13.32 11.23 3.65
CA VAL A 86 12.79 9.95 4.14
C VAL A 86 13.92 8.97 4.43
N PRO A 87 13.75 8.04 5.39
CA PRO A 87 14.77 7.06 5.69
C PRO A 87 14.96 6.06 4.52
N SER A 88 16.20 5.63 4.32
CA SER A 88 16.52 4.52 3.42
C SER A 88 16.28 3.15 4.07
N ALA A 89 16.33 3.10 5.42
CA ALA A 89 16.03 1.94 6.24
C ALA A 89 15.29 2.39 7.50
N PRO A 90 14.02 2.00 7.70
CA PRO A 90 13.20 1.19 6.77
C PRO A 90 12.94 1.93 5.45
N LYS A 91 12.96 1.20 4.33
CA LYS A 91 12.74 1.81 3.00
C LYS A 91 11.39 2.52 2.98
N THR A 92 11.44 3.83 2.81
CA THR A 92 10.27 4.72 2.75
C THR A 92 10.33 5.52 1.46
N THR A 93 9.21 5.67 0.77
CA THR A 93 9.14 6.33 -0.54
C THR A 93 7.86 7.15 -0.67
N PHE A 94 7.89 8.14 -1.53
CA PHE A 94 6.74 8.94 -1.90
C PHE A 94 6.84 9.42 -3.34
N THR A 95 5.69 9.73 -3.95
CA THR A 95 5.65 10.37 -5.26
C THR A 95 4.32 11.09 -5.47
N VAL A 96 4.37 12.21 -6.19
CA VAL A 96 3.20 12.80 -6.84
C VAL A 96 3.18 12.24 -8.25
N GLY A 97 2.28 11.27 -8.50
CA GLY A 97 2.29 10.49 -9.74
C GLY A 97 1.42 11.06 -10.86
N VAL A 98 0.38 11.83 -10.48
CA VAL A 98 -0.55 12.44 -11.45
C VAL A 98 -0.89 13.87 -10.99
N VAL A 99 -1.00 14.79 -11.93
CA VAL A 99 -1.50 16.15 -11.70
C VAL A 99 -2.51 16.51 -12.79
N ASN A 100 -3.58 17.21 -12.39
CA ASN A 100 -4.59 17.74 -13.31
C ASN A 100 -5.01 19.14 -12.84
N GLY A 101 -5.52 19.96 -13.75
CA GLY A 101 -6.09 21.27 -13.41
C GLY A 101 -6.08 22.25 -14.55
N GLY A 102 -7.02 23.20 -14.46
CA GLY A 102 -7.20 24.26 -15.45
C GLY A 102 -7.90 23.80 -16.73
N SER A 103 -8.37 24.78 -17.49
CA SER A 103 -9.12 24.58 -18.74
C SER A 103 -8.53 25.32 -19.92
N SER A 104 -7.84 26.44 -19.68
CA SER A 104 -7.23 27.29 -20.72
C SER A 104 -6.08 28.13 -20.16
N VAL A 105 -5.18 28.58 -21.03
CA VAL A 105 -3.99 29.35 -20.66
C VAL A 105 -4.32 30.70 -20.00
N ASN A 106 -5.49 31.27 -20.28
CA ASN A 106 -5.94 32.58 -19.76
C ASN A 106 -7.02 32.46 -18.68
N VAL A 107 -7.12 31.34 -18.01
CA VAL A 107 -8.08 31.06 -16.92
C VAL A 107 -7.30 30.83 -15.61
N ILE A 108 -7.74 31.49 -14.53
CA ILE A 108 -7.42 31.08 -13.18
C ILE A 108 -8.33 29.89 -12.88
N ALA A 109 -7.75 28.71 -12.61
CA ALA A 109 -8.51 27.49 -12.45
C ALA A 109 -9.49 27.55 -11.24
N GLU A 110 -10.64 26.91 -11.36
CA GLU A 110 -11.54 26.67 -10.23
C GLU A 110 -11.10 25.45 -9.42
N GLU A 111 -10.38 24.53 -10.08
CA GLU A 111 -9.95 23.27 -9.47
C GLU A 111 -8.58 22.81 -10.00
N SER A 112 -7.79 22.19 -9.13
CA SER A 112 -6.65 21.37 -9.51
C SER A 112 -6.52 20.19 -8.57
N SER A 113 -5.93 19.09 -9.04
CA SER A 113 -5.78 17.89 -8.23
C SER A 113 -4.47 17.16 -8.49
N MET A 114 -4.02 16.41 -7.48
CA MET A 114 -2.88 15.52 -7.58
C MET A 114 -3.15 14.17 -6.91
N LEU A 115 -2.57 13.10 -7.46
CA LEU A 115 -2.52 11.77 -6.84
C LEU A 115 -1.15 11.54 -6.23
N VAL A 116 -1.14 11.17 -4.96
CA VAL A 116 0.07 10.94 -4.17
C VAL A 116 0.10 9.50 -3.68
N ASP A 117 1.25 8.82 -3.83
CA ASP A 117 1.53 7.48 -3.30
C ASP A 117 2.67 7.58 -2.29
N MET A 118 2.46 7.06 -1.09
CA MET A 118 3.43 6.98 0.00
C MET A 118 3.56 5.55 0.45
N ARG A 119 4.78 5.06 0.66
CA ARG A 119 5.03 3.66 1.07
C ARG A 119 6.12 3.56 2.11
N SER A 120 5.99 2.56 3.00
CA SER A 120 7.06 2.18 3.92
C SER A 120 6.96 0.70 4.30
N LEU A 121 8.07 0.13 4.76
CA LEU A 121 8.12 -1.16 5.46
C LEU A 121 7.76 -1.04 6.94
N ASP A 122 7.73 0.19 7.48
CA ASP A 122 7.45 0.48 8.88
C ASP A 122 6.20 1.36 9.00
N ALA A 123 5.28 0.96 9.87
CA ALA A 123 4.00 1.66 10.05
C ALA A 123 4.19 3.06 10.63
N ASN A 124 5.15 3.25 11.56
CA ASN A 124 5.39 4.56 12.16
C ASN A 124 6.02 5.52 11.15
N ALA A 125 7.00 5.04 10.36
CA ALA A 125 7.61 5.85 9.30
C ALA A 125 6.59 6.25 8.23
N LEU A 126 5.63 5.37 7.90
CA LEU A 126 4.53 5.70 6.99
C LEU A 126 3.60 6.75 7.59
N ALA A 127 3.22 6.60 8.85
CA ALA A 127 2.36 7.58 9.54
C ALA A 127 3.03 8.96 9.67
N GLU A 128 4.33 9.00 10.00
CA GLU A 128 5.10 10.25 10.04
C GLU A 128 5.16 10.92 8.65
N LEU A 129 5.37 10.15 7.59
CA LEU A 129 5.38 10.67 6.22
C LEU A 129 3.99 11.21 5.84
N SER A 130 2.92 10.50 6.17
CA SER A 130 1.54 10.92 5.93
C SER A 130 1.23 12.23 6.67
N ALA A 131 1.63 12.37 7.93
CA ALA A 131 1.46 13.60 8.68
C ALA A 131 2.22 14.79 8.06
N LYS A 132 3.48 14.58 7.62
CA LYS A 132 4.26 15.59 6.89
C LYS A 132 3.59 16.01 5.59
N PHE A 133 3.03 15.05 4.87
CA PHE A 133 2.31 15.29 3.62
C PHE A 133 1.07 16.18 3.83
N HIS A 134 0.19 15.84 4.78
CA HIS A 134 -1.00 16.66 5.06
C HIS A 134 -0.61 18.09 5.44
N LYS A 135 0.36 18.23 6.35
CA LYS A 135 0.87 19.54 6.78
C LYS A 135 1.43 20.36 5.61
N ALA A 136 2.22 19.75 4.72
CA ALA A 136 2.79 20.46 3.56
C ALA A 136 1.72 20.96 2.59
N VAL A 137 0.64 20.20 2.41
CA VAL A 137 -0.50 20.60 1.58
C VAL A 137 -1.28 21.74 2.23
N GLU A 138 -1.58 21.66 3.52
CA GLU A 138 -2.28 22.70 4.28
C GLU A 138 -1.47 24.02 4.28
N GLU A 139 -0.18 23.95 4.59
CA GLU A 139 0.72 25.12 4.53
C GLU A 139 0.77 25.74 3.13
N ALA A 140 0.75 24.95 2.07
CA ALA A 140 0.76 25.46 0.70
C ALA A 140 -0.52 26.24 0.36
N VAL A 141 -1.65 25.79 0.87
CA VAL A 141 -2.94 26.50 0.75
C VAL A 141 -2.91 27.81 1.54
N GLU A 142 -2.43 27.78 2.77
CA GLU A 142 -2.27 28.98 3.60
C GLU A 142 -1.34 30.02 2.94
N GLU A 143 -0.20 29.61 2.40
CA GLU A 143 0.74 30.48 1.71
C GLU A 143 0.14 31.13 0.46
N GLU A 144 -0.64 30.36 -0.33
CA GLU A 144 -1.29 30.92 -1.52
C GLU A 144 -2.37 31.95 -1.13
N ASN A 145 -3.21 31.65 -0.13
CA ASN A 145 -4.22 32.57 0.36
C ASN A 145 -3.59 33.83 0.97
N ALA A 146 -2.58 33.69 1.82
CA ALA A 146 -1.85 34.80 2.45
C ALA A 146 -1.19 35.73 1.43
N ARG A 147 -0.69 35.21 0.30
CA ARG A 147 -0.14 36.02 -0.79
C ARG A 147 -1.13 37.05 -1.27
N TRP A 148 -2.41 36.77 -1.27
CA TRP A 148 -3.49 37.64 -1.74
C TRP A 148 -4.23 38.34 -0.60
N GLY A 149 -3.73 38.22 0.65
CA GLY A 149 -4.29 38.84 1.83
C GLY A 149 -5.59 38.19 2.32
N LEU A 150 -5.86 36.96 1.92
CA LEU A 150 -7.06 36.22 2.31
C LEU A 150 -6.77 35.32 3.53
N GLY A 151 -7.74 35.26 4.44
CA GLY A 151 -7.77 34.33 5.54
C GLY A 151 -8.65 33.11 5.22
N ILE A 152 -8.59 32.11 6.08
CA ILE A 152 -9.29 30.83 5.91
C ILE A 152 -10.83 30.94 5.83
N ASN A 153 -11.42 32.04 6.28
CA ASN A 153 -12.86 32.29 6.28
C ASN A 153 -13.34 33.19 5.14
N ASP A 154 -12.42 33.66 4.29
CA ASP A 154 -12.79 34.52 3.16
C ASP A 154 -13.42 33.66 2.04
N SER A 155 -14.45 34.18 1.38
CA SER A 155 -15.21 33.48 0.35
C SER A 155 -14.37 33.05 -0.85
N ASP A 156 -13.29 33.79 -1.13
CA ASP A 156 -12.43 33.61 -2.29
C ASP A 156 -11.16 32.81 -1.99
N CYS A 157 -11.02 32.31 -0.75
CA CYS A 157 -9.86 31.50 -0.37
C CYS A 157 -9.83 30.13 -1.07
N ILE A 158 -8.62 29.63 -1.30
CA ILE A 158 -8.42 28.23 -1.67
C ILE A 158 -8.78 27.33 -0.49
N THR A 159 -9.50 26.27 -0.79
CA THR A 159 -9.75 25.16 0.12
C THR A 159 -9.15 23.87 -0.47
N VAL A 160 -8.91 22.86 0.40
CA VAL A 160 -8.39 21.58 -0.02
C VAL A 160 -9.19 20.43 0.56
N THR A 161 -9.39 19.38 -0.23
CA THR A 161 -10.00 18.13 0.20
C THR A 161 -9.05 16.98 -0.03
N PHE A 162 -9.06 16.02 0.91
CA PHE A 162 -8.29 14.79 0.84
C PHE A 162 -9.23 13.61 0.70
N GLU A 163 -9.07 12.84 -0.36
CA GLU A 163 -9.76 11.57 -0.53
C GLU A 163 -8.75 10.43 -0.47
N GLN A 164 -8.85 9.57 0.54
CA GLN A 164 -7.99 8.40 0.64
C GLN A 164 -8.39 7.36 -0.42
N LYS A 165 -7.52 7.10 -1.38
CA LYS A 165 -7.74 6.14 -2.47
C LYS A 165 -7.28 4.73 -2.14
N GLY A 166 -6.47 4.58 -1.09
CA GLY A 166 -6.00 3.28 -0.61
C GLY A 166 -5.21 3.42 0.68
N LYS A 167 -5.36 2.40 1.54
CA LYS A 167 -4.59 2.27 2.78
C LYS A 167 -4.29 0.80 3.03
N ARG A 168 -3.01 0.44 2.92
CA ARG A 168 -2.52 -0.92 3.20
C ARG A 168 -1.53 -0.86 4.36
N PRO A 169 -1.68 -1.73 5.37
CA PRO A 169 -0.77 -1.70 6.51
C PRO A 169 0.62 -2.20 6.13
N ALA A 170 1.64 -1.63 6.78
CA ALA A 170 2.99 -2.17 6.78
C ALA A 170 3.12 -3.28 7.84
N GLY A 171 4.08 -4.17 7.63
CA GLY A 171 4.40 -5.17 8.63
C GLY A 171 5.66 -5.95 8.28
N THR A 172 6.34 -6.43 9.31
CA THR A 172 7.57 -7.20 9.16
C THR A 172 7.50 -8.50 9.94
N GLN A 173 8.14 -9.53 9.41
CA GLN A 173 8.42 -10.76 10.14
C GLN A 173 9.82 -11.25 9.80
N GLU A 174 10.38 -12.08 10.68
CA GLU A 174 11.72 -12.59 10.52
C GLU A 174 11.79 -13.62 9.37
N LYS A 175 12.86 -13.56 8.58
CA LYS A 175 13.14 -14.57 7.56
C LYS A 175 13.19 -15.99 8.14
N GLN A 176 13.60 -16.12 9.41
CA GLN A 176 13.71 -17.38 10.14
C GLN A 176 12.38 -17.86 10.74
N CYS A 177 11.29 -17.11 10.61
CA CYS A 177 10.00 -17.59 11.11
C CYS A 177 9.56 -18.88 10.42
N GLN A 178 8.77 -19.68 11.12
CA GLN A 178 8.46 -21.06 10.74
C GLN A 178 7.81 -21.18 9.36
N ILE A 179 6.86 -20.29 9.02
CA ILE A 179 6.15 -20.34 7.74
C ILE A 179 7.10 -20.08 6.55
N VAL A 180 8.06 -19.17 6.71
CA VAL A 180 9.08 -18.88 5.68
C VAL A 180 10.03 -20.07 5.51
N GLN A 181 10.46 -20.66 6.63
CA GLN A 181 11.36 -21.83 6.58
C GLN A 181 10.64 -23.08 6.03
N ALA A 182 9.38 -23.29 6.36
CA ALA A 182 8.58 -24.37 5.78
C ALA A 182 8.44 -24.21 4.25
N ALA A 183 8.19 -22.99 3.76
CA ALA A 183 8.11 -22.71 2.33
C ALA A 183 9.47 -22.93 1.63
N ASN A 184 10.57 -22.52 2.27
CA ASN A 184 11.93 -22.80 1.76
C ASN A 184 12.19 -24.31 1.63
N VAL A 185 11.88 -25.09 2.65
CA VAL A 185 12.06 -26.55 2.61
C VAL A 185 11.15 -27.19 1.54
N ALA A 186 9.89 -26.73 1.42
CA ALA A 186 8.99 -27.21 0.37
C ALA A 186 9.55 -26.96 -1.04
N ASN A 187 10.13 -25.79 -1.30
CA ASN A 187 10.82 -25.49 -2.55
C ASN A 187 11.99 -26.47 -2.79
N GLN A 188 12.83 -26.69 -1.79
CA GLN A 188 14.01 -27.57 -1.91
C GLN A 188 13.61 -29.02 -2.20
N VAL A 189 12.56 -29.54 -1.55
CA VAL A 189 12.07 -30.90 -1.75
C VAL A 189 11.67 -31.18 -3.19
N ILE A 190 11.14 -30.18 -3.89
CA ILE A 190 10.74 -30.30 -5.31
C ILE A 190 11.80 -29.75 -6.29
N GLY A 191 13.04 -29.57 -5.80
CA GLY A 191 14.19 -29.20 -6.62
C GLY A 191 14.20 -27.75 -7.09
N MET A 192 13.57 -26.84 -6.32
CA MET A 192 13.63 -25.40 -6.60
C MET A 192 14.58 -24.70 -5.62
N GLU A 193 15.41 -23.80 -6.14
CA GLU A 193 16.18 -22.87 -5.33
C GLU A 193 15.26 -21.70 -4.90
N THR A 194 15.20 -21.42 -3.61
CA THR A 194 14.33 -20.38 -3.07
C THR A 194 14.81 -18.99 -3.41
N LEU A 195 13.95 -18.20 -4.05
CA LEU A 195 14.12 -16.77 -4.25
C LEU A 195 13.44 -15.99 -3.12
N TYR A 196 14.23 -15.41 -2.21
CA TYR A 196 13.71 -14.52 -1.19
C TYR A 196 13.51 -13.12 -1.76
N ILE A 197 12.27 -12.73 -2.04
CA ILE A 197 11.94 -11.42 -2.60
C ILE A 197 11.93 -10.35 -1.49
N GLY A 198 11.67 -10.77 -0.26
CA GLY A 198 11.62 -9.88 0.90
C GLY A 198 10.27 -9.22 1.04
N ALA A 199 10.05 -8.08 0.41
CA ALA A 199 8.89 -7.24 0.65
C ALA A 199 8.08 -6.96 -0.62
N ALA A 200 6.75 -7.06 -0.50
CA ALA A 200 5.78 -6.60 -1.50
C ALA A 200 4.47 -6.18 -0.82
N SER A 201 3.52 -5.69 -1.62
CA SER A 201 2.18 -5.36 -1.14
C SER A 201 1.18 -6.33 -1.75
N THR A 202 0.68 -7.25 -0.93
CA THR A 202 -0.22 -8.35 -1.29
C THR A 202 -1.27 -8.56 -0.21
N ASP A 203 -2.15 -9.54 -0.39
CA ASP A 203 -3.11 -9.95 0.66
C ASP A 203 -2.44 -10.35 1.98
N ALA A 204 -1.16 -10.76 1.96
CA ALA A 204 -0.39 -11.05 3.17
C ALA A 204 -0.13 -9.82 4.07
N ASN A 205 -0.32 -8.59 3.55
CA ASN A 205 -0.15 -7.37 4.35
C ASN A 205 -1.01 -7.37 5.61
N ILE A 206 -2.28 -7.77 5.49
CA ILE A 206 -3.21 -7.76 6.62
C ILE A 206 -2.75 -8.72 7.73
N PRO A 207 -2.58 -10.03 7.50
CA PRO A 207 -2.14 -10.92 8.58
C PRO A 207 -0.77 -10.57 9.14
N ILE A 208 0.21 -10.15 8.29
CA ILE A 208 1.53 -9.74 8.78
C ILE A 208 1.42 -8.53 9.73
N SER A 209 0.61 -7.53 9.39
CA SER A 209 0.39 -6.36 10.25
C SER A 209 -0.28 -6.69 11.58
N LEU A 210 -1.02 -7.79 11.63
CA LEU A 210 -1.64 -8.33 12.83
C LEU A 210 -0.73 -9.27 13.63
N GLY A 211 0.53 -9.47 13.21
CA GLY A 211 1.45 -10.41 13.83
C GLY A 211 1.14 -11.88 13.54
N ILE A 212 0.25 -12.18 12.57
CA ILE A 212 -0.05 -13.53 12.14
C ILE A 212 1.00 -13.95 11.11
N PRO A 213 1.66 -15.12 11.29
CA PRO A 213 2.61 -15.64 10.31
C PRO A 213 2.00 -15.72 8.91
N ALA A 214 2.55 -15.00 7.94
CA ALA A 214 2.01 -15.03 6.59
C ALA A 214 3.10 -14.85 5.54
N ILE A 215 2.88 -15.41 4.35
CA ILE A 215 3.74 -15.27 3.19
C ILE A 215 2.93 -15.14 1.91
N THR A 216 3.56 -14.57 0.89
CA THR A 216 3.10 -14.72 -0.48
C THR A 216 4.11 -15.54 -1.26
N VAL A 217 3.60 -16.46 -2.07
CA VAL A 217 4.37 -17.40 -2.88
C VAL A 217 3.91 -17.38 -4.33
N GLY A 218 4.74 -17.88 -5.25
CA GLY A 218 4.42 -17.88 -6.68
C GLY A 218 3.37 -18.92 -7.07
N TRP A 219 2.64 -18.64 -8.13
CA TRP A 219 1.54 -19.52 -8.63
C TRP A 219 2.00 -20.76 -9.40
N GLY A 220 3.28 -20.82 -9.83
CA GLY A 220 3.79 -21.84 -10.75
C GLY A 220 3.75 -21.37 -12.22
N GLY A 221 4.63 -21.95 -13.06
CA GLY A 221 4.83 -21.48 -14.43
C GLY A 221 5.77 -20.27 -14.51
N LYS A 222 5.64 -19.51 -15.59
CA LYS A 222 6.38 -18.26 -15.80
C LYS A 222 5.42 -17.17 -16.21
N GLY A 223 5.68 -15.95 -15.81
CA GLY A 223 4.89 -14.78 -16.18
C GLY A 223 5.74 -13.53 -16.32
N GLY A 224 5.19 -12.50 -16.93
CA GLY A 224 5.85 -11.21 -17.09
C GLY A 224 4.91 -10.17 -17.69
N GLY A 225 5.37 -8.90 -17.65
CA GLY A 225 4.58 -7.78 -18.13
C GLY A 225 3.38 -7.44 -17.25
N GLU A 226 3.43 -7.79 -15.96
CA GLU A 226 2.32 -7.60 -15.03
C GLU A 226 1.83 -6.14 -15.05
N HIS A 227 0.53 -5.97 -14.90
CA HIS A 227 -0.17 -4.68 -14.90
C HIS A 227 -0.08 -3.89 -16.22
N THR A 228 0.22 -4.59 -17.33
CA THR A 228 0.22 -4.01 -18.68
C THR A 228 -0.62 -4.82 -19.65
N ILE A 229 -0.93 -4.23 -20.82
CA ILE A 229 -1.60 -4.95 -21.91
C ILE A 229 -0.73 -6.03 -22.56
N HIS A 230 0.52 -6.15 -22.18
CA HIS A 230 1.48 -7.15 -22.64
C HIS A 230 1.73 -8.24 -21.60
N GLU A 231 0.87 -8.34 -20.59
CA GLU A 231 0.95 -9.40 -19.59
C GLU A 231 0.78 -10.77 -20.24
N TRP A 232 1.66 -11.70 -19.85
CA TRP A 232 1.70 -13.05 -20.42
C TRP A 232 1.96 -14.11 -19.36
N TYR A 233 1.50 -15.32 -19.62
CA TYR A 233 1.70 -16.50 -18.80
C TYR A 233 2.10 -17.70 -19.66
N GLU A 234 3.10 -18.48 -19.18
CA GLU A 234 3.62 -19.70 -19.83
C GLU A 234 3.54 -20.89 -18.86
N HIS A 235 3.03 -22.00 -19.35
CA HIS A 235 2.80 -23.25 -18.59
C HIS A 235 4.08 -24.05 -18.25
N THR A 236 5.25 -23.46 -18.29
CA THR A 236 6.51 -24.17 -17.98
C THR A 236 6.55 -24.58 -16.50
N GLU A 237 6.55 -25.89 -16.23
CA GLU A 237 6.61 -26.46 -14.88
C GLU A 237 5.55 -25.93 -13.90
N THR A 238 4.38 -25.57 -14.40
CA THR A 238 3.25 -25.00 -13.62
C THR A 238 2.90 -25.83 -12.39
N TRP A 239 3.03 -27.15 -12.48
CA TRP A 239 2.75 -28.11 -11.40
C TRP A 239 3.60 -27.92 -10.14
N LYS A 240 4.76 -27.26 -10.24
CA LYS A 240 5.63 -27.00 -9.08
C LYS A 240 4.98 -26.06 -8.05
N GLY A 241 4.19 -25.09 -8.48
CA GLY A 241 3.44 -24.21 -7.57
C GLY A 241 2.51 -25.00 -6.65
N PRO A 242 1.46 -25.65 -7.18
CA PRO A 242 0.53 -26.46 -6.39
C PRO A 242 1.20 -27.58 -5.58
N GLN A 243 2.27 -28.18 -6.10
CA GLN A 243 3.02 -29.22 -5.39
C GLN A 243 3.73 -28.66 -4.16
N ARG A 244 4.40 -27.49 -4.28
CA ARG A 244 4.98 -26.77 -3.17
C ARG A 244 3.91 -26.39 -2.14
N ASP A 245 2.76 -25.88 -2.59
CA ASP A 245 1.69 -25.42 -1.70
C ASP A 245 1.10 -26.57 -0.89
N LEU A 246 0.93 -27.74 -1.51
CA LEU A 246 0.50 -28.95 -0.81
C LEU A 246 1.52 -29.38 0.25
N LEU A 247 2.82 -29.41 -0.09
CA LEU A 247 3.88 -29.77 0.86
C LEU A 247 3.94 -28.76 2.02
N LEU A 248 3.83 -27.47 1.72
CA LEU A 248 3.81 -26.42 2.72
C LEU A 248 2.61 -26.55 3.65
N LEU A 249 1.40 -26.78 3.10
CA LEU A 249 0.20 -26.99 3.88
C LEU A 249 0.33 -28.19 4.82
N LEU A 250 0.81 -29.35 4.32
CA LEU A 250 1.04 -30.56 5.12
C LEU A 250 2.10 -30.35 6.20
N ALA A 251 3.17 -29.59 5.91
CA ALA A 251 4.20 -29.26 6.88
C ALA A 251 3.67 -28.41 8.04
N LEU A 252 2.77 -27.47 7.75
CA LEU A 252 2.21 -26.55 8.75
C LEU A 252 1.04 -27.14 9.54
N SER A 253 0.13 -27.88 8.88
CA SER A 253 -1.05 -28.48 9.53
C SER A 253 -0.77 -29.85 10.13
N GLY A 254 0.25 -30.54 9.66
CA GLY A 254 0.51 -31.94 9.96
C GLY A 254 -0.51 -32.89 9.32
N PHE A 255 -0.30 -34.18 9.44
CA PHE A 255 -1.29 -35.22 9.13
C PHE A 255 -1.15 -36.41 10.08
N GLU A 256 -2.12 -37.28 10.07
CA GLU A 256 -2.19 -38.42 11.01
C GLU A 256 -0.89 -39.26 11.03
N GLY A 257 -0.32 -39.45 12.22
CA GLY A 257 0.91 -40.19 12.43
C GLY A 257 2.23 -39.43 12.29
N ILE A 258 2.21 -38.14 11.86
CA ILE A 258 3.39 -37.30 11.77
C ILE A 258 3.27 -36.10 12.72
N ARG A 259 4.35 -35.82 13.47
CA ARG A 259 4.41 -34.66 14.38
C ARG A 259 4.11 -33.37 13.64
N LYS A 260 3.13 -32.61 14.17
CA LYS A 260 2.80 -31.26 13.69
C LYS A 260 3.99 -30.34 13.81
N TYR A 261 4.26 -29.60 12.75
CA TYR A 261 4.98 -28.35 12.83
C TYR A 261 4.01 -27.33 13.41
N GLN A 262 4.18 -26.93 14.67
CA GLN A 262 3.23 -26.01 15.29
C GLN A 262 3.58 -24.58 14.96
N LEU A 263 2.76 -23.92 14.14
CA LEU A 263 2.68 -22.45 14.19
C LEU A 263 2.19 -22.05 15.58
N PRO A 264 2.68 -20.94 16.15
CA PRO A 264 2.20 -20.46 17.43
C PRO A 264 0.68 -20.23 17.35
N HIS A 265 -0.09 -20.80 18.28
CA HIS A 265 -1.50 -20.47 18.44
C HIS A 265 -1.60 -19.02 18.92
N ILE A 266 -2.12 -18.14 18.08
CA ILE A 266 -2.30 -16.75 18.43
C ILE A 266 -3.73 -16.58 18.96
N THR A 267 -3.90 -16.73 20.27
CA THR A 267 -5.21 -16.66 20.96
C THR A 267 -5.58 -15.25 21.45
N ASP A 268 -4.59 -14.40 21.67
CA ASP A 268 -4.79 -13.08 22.29
C ASP A 268 -4.23 -11.95 21.41
N PHE A 269 -5.12 -11.30 20.69
CA PHE A 269 -4.80 -10.05 20.00
C PHE A 269 -5.47 -8.88 20.71
N ASN A 270 -4.71 -8.15 21.48
CA ASN A 270 -5.06 -6.81 21.95
C ASN A 270 -4.62 -5.76 20.91
N VAL A 271 -5.24 -5.74 19.75
CA VAL A 271 -5.11 -4.60 18.83
C VAL A 271 -6.38 -3.78 18.94
N ASP A 272 -6.26 -2.63 19.56
CA ASP A 272 -7.34 -1.65 19.69
C ASP A 272 -7.42 -0.83 18.39
N PHE A 273 -8.34 -1.19 17.50
CA PHE A 273 -8.61 -0.48 16.24
C PHE A 273 -9.46 0.76 16.42
N SER A 274 -9.84 1.15 17.65
CA SER A 274 -10.66 2.33 17.91
C SER A 274 -9.89 3.65 17.86
N LYS A 275 -8.58 3.61 17.59
CA LYS A 275 -7.68 4.77 17.58
C LYS A 275 -7.15 5.14 16.19
N GLU A 276 -7.82 4.70 15.12
CA GLU A 276 -7.55 5.17 13.75
C GLU A 276 -8.64 6.10 13.24
#